data_92377ade2bb835a27b1b64ae92bf9db8
#
_entry.id   92377ade2bb835a27b1b64ae92bf9db8
#
_cell.length_a   1.000
_cell.length_b   1.000
_cell.length_c   1.000
_cell.angle_alpha   90.00
_cell.angle_beta   90.00
_cell.angle_gamma   90.00
#
_symmetry.space_group_name_H-M   'P 1'
#
loop_
_entity.id
_entity.type
_entity.pdbx_description
1 polymer ?
#
loop_
_entity_poly.entity_id
_entity_poly.type
_entity_poly.pdbx_seq_one_letter_code
_entity_poly.pdbx_strand_id
1 'polypeptide(L)' 'MEKSNKVIFNVKSNPKREGSKAHARFSKYMSAKTVGEYLELGGTKGDLKYDSEKEFIKIVE' A
#
# COMPACT_ATOMS: atom_id res chain seq x y z
N MET A 1 2.67 11.04 -9.49
CA MET A 1 1.96 10.59 -8.28
C MET A 1 2.22 11.55 -7.13
N GLU A 2 1.17 12.13 -6.60
CA GLU A 2 1.28 13.10 -5.52
C GLU A 2 1.04 12.45 -4.17
N LYS A 3 1.66 12.98 -3.11
CA LYS A 3 1.43 12.45 -1.76
C LYS A 3 -0.01 12.62 -1.30
N SER A 4 -0.72 13.60 -1.85
CA SER A 4 -2.12 13.84 -1.54
C SER A 4 -3.08 12.91 -2.28
N ASN A 5 -2.60 12.16 -3.27
CA ASN A 5 -3.45 11.21 -3.98
C ASN A 5 -3.96 10.15 -3.01
N LYS A 6 -5.21 9.76 -3.19
CA LYS A 6 -5.83 8.77 -2.30
C LYS A 6 -5.41 7.36 -2.69
N VAL A 7 -5.25 6.52 -1.68
CA VAL A 7 -4.99 5.09 -1.87
C VAL A 7 -6.20 4.33 -1.35
N ILE A 8 -6.77 3.50 -2.21
CA ILE A 8 -7.92 2.68 -1.85
C ILE A 8 -7.46 1.22 -1.87
N PHE A 9 -7.62 0.53 -0.76
CA PHE A 9 -7.26 -0.88 -0.66
C PHE A 9 -8.41 -1.75 -1.14
N ASN A 10 -8.12 -2.60 -2.12
CA ASN A 10 -9.11 -3.50 -2.72
C ASN A 10 -9.12 -4.87 -2.05
N VAL A 11 -8.32 -5.05 -1.01
CA VAL A 11 -8.19 -6.32 -0.30
C VAL A 11 -8.72 -6.17 1.12
N LYS A 12 -9.35 -7.21 1.62
CA LYS A 12 -9.91 -7.22 2.99
C LYS A 12 -8.86 -7.61 4.01
N SER A 13 -7.84 -8.33 3.60
CA SER A 13 -6.76 -8.76 4.47
C SER A 13 -5.44 -8.64 3.72
N ASN A 14 -4.34 -8.80 4.45
CA ASN A 14 -3.00 -8.68 3.89
C ASN A 14 -2.76 -9.81 2.87
N PRO A 15 -2.54 -9.47 1.58
CA PRO A 15 -2.36 -10.47 0.53
C PRO A 15 -0.93 -11.00 0.43
N LYS A 16 -0.01 -10.43 1.22
CA LYS A 16 1.39 -10.83 1.18
C LYS A 16 1.58 -12.14 1.92
N ARG A 17 2.68 -12.81 1.65
CA ARG A 17 3.00 -14.08 2.31
C ARG A 17 3.28 -13.84 3.80
N GLU A 18 2.55 -14.52 4.66
CA GLU A 18 2.73 -14.45 6.09
C GLU A 18 4.16 -14.82 6.49
N GLY A 19 4.74 -14.02 7.38
CA GLY A 19 6.11 -14.20 7.82
C GLY A 19 7.15 -13.50 6.97
N SER A 20 6.76 -12.91 5.84
CA SER A 20 7.68 -12.17 5.00
C SER A 20 7.81 -10.71 5.44
N LYS A 21 8.88 -10.05 5.00
CA LYS A 21 9.07 -8.62 5.25
C LYS A 21 7.99 -7.80 4.56
N ALA A 22 7.57 -8.23 3.39
CA ALA A 22 6.50 -7.55 2.65
C ALA A 22 5.18 -7.62 3.42
N HIS A 23 4.89 -8.76 4.06
CA HIS A 23 3.70 -8.90 4.89
C HIS A 23 3.72 -7.93 6.06
N ALA A 24 4.87 -7.84 6.75
CA ALA A 24 5.03 -6.95 7.88
C ALA A 24 4.84 -5.49 7.48
N ARG A 25 5.40 -5.09 6.32
CA ARG A 25 5.23 -3.72 5.82
C ARG A 25 3.77 -3.45 5.44
N PHE A 26 3.16 -4.35 4.71
CA PHE A 26 1.78 -4.20 4.25
C PHE A 26 0.83 -4.03 5.45
N SER A 27 1.04 -4.80 6.51
CA SER A 27 0.24 -4.69 7.73
C SER A 27 0.29 -3.28 8.32
N LYS A 28 1.43 -2.60 8.20
CA LYS A 28 1.60 -1.24 8.72
C LYS A 28 0.88 -0.21 7.87
N TYR A 29 0.91 -0.33 6.55
CA TYR A 29 0.34 0.70 5.69
C TYR A 29 -1.07 0.40 5.17
N MET A 30 -1.66 -0.72 5.55
CA MET A 30 -3.04 -1.06 5.17
C MET A 30 -4.05 0.00 5.59
N SER A 31 -3.74 0.77 6.64
CA SER A 31 -4.62 1.82 7.13
C SER A 31 -4.40 3.17 6.43
N ALA A 32 -3.43 3.24 5.55
CA ALA A 32 -3.13 4.48 4.84
C ALA A 32 -4.27 4.86 3.91
N LYS A 33 -4.59 6.15 3.86
CA LYS A 33 -5.65 6.69 2.99
C LYS A 33 -5.07 7.50 1.85
N THR A 34 -3.81 7.92 1.96
CA THR A 34 -3.12 8.68 0.93
C THR A 34 -1.75 8.09 0.66
N VAL A 35 -1.17 8.48 -0.48
CA VAL A 35 0.19 8.07 -0.84
C VAL A 35 1.19 8.51 0.24
N GLY A 36 1.02 9.73 0.76
CA GLY A 36 1.89 10.24 1.83
C GLY A 36 1.84 9.37 3.07
N GLU A 37 0.63 9.01 3.52
CA GLU A 37 0.47 8.13 4.67
C GLU A 37 1.07 6.74 4.41
N TYR A 38 0.87 6.21 3.21
CA TYR A 38 1.41 4.93 2.81
C TYR A 38 2.94 4.91 2.97
N LEU A 39 3.60 5.98 2.51
CA LEU A 39 5.05 6.10 2.61
C LEU A 39 5.51 6.30 4.07
N GLU A 40 4.77 7.10 4.84
CA GLU A 40 5.09 7.35 6.25
C GLU A 40 4.98 6.07 7.09
N LEU A 41 4.06 5.20 6.75
CA LEU A 41 3.83 3.96 7.49
C LEU A 41 4.78 2.84 7.08
N GLY A 42 5.72 3.13 6.21
CA GLY A 42 6.77 2.17 5.86
C GLY A 42 6.70 1.61 4.45
N GLY A 43 5.72 2.01 3.66
CA GLY A 43 5.65 1.63 2.26
C GLY A 43 6.72 2.34 1.44
N THR A 44 7.04 1.79 0.29
CA THR A 44 8.00 2.39 -0.63
C THR A 44 7.32 2.67 -1.96
N LYS A 45 8.00 3.46 -2.82
CA LYS A 45 7.49 3.71 -4.17
C LYS A 45 7.40 2.41 -4.97
N GLY A 46 8.34 1.48 -4.74
CA GLY A 46 8.29 0.16 -5.35
C GLY A 46 7.09 -0.65 -4.89
N ASP A 47 6.75 -0.56 -3.60
CA ASP A 47 5.57 -1.22 -3.06
C ASP A 47 4.30 -0.64 -3.68
N LEU A 48 4.23 0.69 -3.83
CA LEU A 48 3.08 1.35 -4.47
C LEU A 48 2.89 0.83 -5.89
N LYS A 49 3.96 0.78 -6.65
CA LYS A 49 3.91 0.30 -8.03
C LYS A 49 3.49 -1.16 -8.09
N TYR A 50 4.10 -2.00 -7.28
CA TYR A 50 3.79 -3.43 -7.24
C TYR A 50 2.34 -3.68 -6.85
N ASP A 51 1.90 -3.07 -5.75
CA ASP A 51 0.54 -3.27 -5.26
C ASP A 51 -0.51 -2.74 -6.24
N SER A 52 -0.20 -1.64 -6.91
CA SER A 52 -1.07 -1.06 -7.93
C SER A 52 -1.17 -2.00 -9.15
N GLU A 53 -0.06 -2.56 -9.61
CA GLU A 53 -0.03 -3.49 -10.73
C GLU A 53 -0.79 -4.79 -10.42
N LYS A 54 -0.75 -5.23 -9.17
CA LYS A 54 -1.47 -6.43 -8.72
C LYS A 54 -2.92 -6.12 -8.35
N GLU A 55 -3.31 -4.87 -8.47
CA GLU A 55 -4.66 -4.41 -8.13
C GLU A 55 -5.03 -4.62 -6.66
N PHE A 56 -4.04 -4.71 -5.79
CA PHE A 56 -4.29 -4.74 -4.34
C PHE A 56 -4.72 -3.36 -3.86
N ILE A 57 -4.26 -2.33 -4.54
CA ILE A 57 -4.62 -0.94 -4.24
C ILE A 57 -4.97 -0.21 -5.53
N LYS A 58 -5.72 0.89 -5.37
CA LYS A 58 -6.00 1.82 -6.46
C LYS A 58 -5.59 3.20 -5.99
N ILE A 59 -4.86 3.92 -6.83
CA ILE A 59 -4.46 5.29 -6.54
C ILE A 59 -5.37 6.24 -7.30
N VAL A 60 -5.99 7.15 -6.58
CA VAL A 60 -6.97 8.10 -7.14
C VAL A 60 -6.46 9.52 -6.92
N GLU A 61 -6.48 10.30 -7.98
CA GLU A 61 -6.09 11.72 -7.95
C GLU A 61 -7.15 12.61 -7.36
#